data_e9f038ca669c5407aebcc8ee601894fd
#
_entry.id   e9f038ca669c5407aebcc8ee601894fd
#
_cell.length_a   1.000
_cell.length_b   1.000
_cell.length_c   1.000
_cell.angle_alpha   90.00
_cell.angle_beta   90.00
_cell.angle_gamma   90.00
#
_symmetry.space_group_name_H-M   'P 1'
#
loop_
_entity.id
_entity.type
_entity.pdbx_description
1 polymer ?
#
loop_
_entity_poly.entity_id
_entity_poly.type
_entity_poly.pdbx_seq_one_letter_code
_entity_poly.pdbx_strand_id
1 'polypeptide(L)'
;MKFWKYLGLRLLAWAVTILIGVTFIFFIPRLFPSDPVENMIGRIQSNSGQMDPAEKEALRKNLRVQFGLEGSLWTQYTSFLWKGMLHFDFGPSLMSFPTPVGDILMTYLPYTVGLSLTTTILAWIIGNFIGLLAGFRKNKRASKILEGIAICIYPIPYFIVALILQVIFAFLLGWFPLQATIIQSADFATYIASLIKASILPAVSILLLGTGWWIISMKSLSGATAEEDFVLYARYRGLSEG
;
A
#
# COMPACT_ATOMS: atom_id res chain seq x y z
N MET A 1 4.42 3.58 -37.37
CA MET A 1 4.53 2.12 -37.08
C MET A 1 5.35 1.79 -35.81
N LYS A 2 6.41 2.52 -35.47
CA LYS A 2 7.24 2.22 -34.27
C LYS A 2 6.51 2.42 -32.93
N PHE A 3 5.67 3.47 -32.78
CA PHE A 3 4.95 3.76 -31.54
C PHE A 3 3.94 2.67 -31.18
N TRP A 4 3.10 2.23 -32.09
CA TRP A 4 2.10 1.19 -31.84
C TRP A 4 2.73 -0.17 -31.50
N LYS A 5 3.86 -0.50 -32.15
CA LYS A 5 4.63 -1.70 -31.80
C LYS A 5 5.20 -1.60 -30.38
N TYR A 6 5.75 -0.45 -30.00
CA TYR A 6 6.25 -0.21 -28.67
C TYR A 6 5.14 -0.31 -27.62
N LEU A 7 4.00 0.35 -27.86
CA LEU A 7 2.85 0.31 -26.97
C LEU A 7 2.32 -1.12 -26.79
N GLY A 8 2.18 -1.86 -27.89
CA GLY A 8 1.73 -3.26 -27.85
C GLY A 8 2.66 -4.16 -27.05
N LEU A 9 3.97 -4.03 -27.21
CA LEU A 9 4.96 -4.78 -26.44
C LEU A 9 4.92 -4.42 -24.94
N ARG A 10 4.71 -3.15 -24.61
CA ARG A 10 4.56 -2.70 -23.20
C ARG A 10 3.30 -3.26 -22.56
N LEU A 11 2.16 -3.18 -23.25
CA LEU A 11 0.89 -3.74 -22.76
C LEU A 11 0.97 -5.26 -22.59
N LEU A 12 1.60 -5.95 -23.55
CA LEU A 12 1.83 -7.39 -23.43
C LEU A 12 2.72 -7.73 -22.21
N ALA A 13 3.82 -6.99 -22.03
CA ALA A 13 4.69 -7.18 -20.87
C ALA A 13 3.94 -6.99 -19.55
N TRP A 14 3.08 -5.96 -19.46
CA TRP A 14 2.25 -5.75 -18.27
C TRP A 14 1.23 -6.88 -18.07
N ALA A 15 0.56 -7.31 -19.13
CA ALA A 15 -0.40 -8.42 -19.07
C ALA A 15 0.27 -9.71 -18.58
N VAL A 16 1.46 -10.03 -19.11
CA VAL A 16 2.25 -11.19 -18.67
C VAL A 16 2.68 -11.06 -17.21
N THR A 17 3.16 -9.89 -16.79
CA THR A 17 3.56 -9.65 -15.40
C THR A 17 2.38 -9.82 -14.43
N ILE A 18 1.20 -9.26 -14.78
CA ILE A 18 -0.02 -9.41 -13.98
C ILE A 18 -0.43 -10.89 -13.93
N LEU A 19 -0.43 -11.59 -15.07
CA LEU A 19 -0.78 -13.01 -15.13
C LEU A 19 0.14 -13.86 -14.25
N ILE A 20 1.45 -13.62 -14.31
CA ILE A 20 2.43 -14.31 -13.45
C ILE A 20 2.11 -14.02 -11.97
N GLY A 21 1.92 -12.76 -11.58
CA GLY A 21 1.60 -12.39 -10.20
C GLY A 21 0.32 -13.05 -9.69
N VAL A 22 -0.74 -13.02 -10.49
CA VAL A 22 -2.03 -13.65 -10.17
C VAL A 22 -1.89 -15.17 -10.07
N THR A 23 -1.07 -15.78 -10.92
CA THR A 23 -0.76 -17.21 -10.85
C THR A 23 -0.08 -17.57 -9.53
N PHE A 24 0.91 -16.80 -9.11
CA PHE A 24 1.54 -16.99 -7.79
C PHE A 24 0.55 -16.83 -6.63
N ILE A 25 -0.28 -15.79 -6.66
CA ILE A 25 -1.32 -15.58 -5.64
C ILE A 25 -2.29 -16.76 -5.58
N PHE A 26 -2.62 -17.39 -6.70
CA PHE A 26 -3.48 -18.57 -6.73
C PHE A 26 -2.79 -19.81 -6.17
N PHE A 27 -1.55 -20.09 -6.58
CA PHE A 27 -0.87 -21.34 -6.22
C PHE A 27 -0.22 -21.33 -4.84
N ILE A 28 0.40 -20.21 -4.40
CA ILE A 28 1.12 -20.15 -3.13
C ILE A 28 0.27 -20.59 -1.94
N PRO A 29 -0.97 -20.09 -1.72
CA PRO A 29 -1.78 -20.54 -0.60
C PRO A 29 -2.13 -22.03 -0.65
N ARG A 30 -2.20 -22.60 -1.84
CA ARG A 30 -2.52 -24.03 -2.04
C ARG A 30 -1.36 -24.99 -1.80
N LEU A 31 -0.13 -24.47 -1.69
CA LEU A 31 1.04 -25.23 -1.28
C LEU A 31 1.09 -25.47 0.24
N PHE A 32 0.37 -24.66 1.01
CA PHE A 32 0.30 -24.86 2.45
C PHE A 32 -0.70 -25.99 2.79
N PRO A 33 -0.38 -26.84 3.78
CA PRO A 33 -1.21 -27.99 4.14
C PRO A 33 -2.49 -27.61 4.92
N SER A 34 -2.89 -26.34 4.94
CA SER A 34 -4.07 -25.86 5.66
C SER A 34 -5.25 -25.68 4.70
N ASP A 35 -6.36 -26.39 4.97
CA ASP A 35 -7.62 -26.18 4.25
C ASP A 35 -8.37 -24.97 4.84
N PRO A 36 -8.58 -23.89 4.07
CA PRO A 36 -9.27 -22.70 4.57
C PRO A 36 -10.72 -22.97 4.98
N VAL A 37 -11.36 -23.97 4.37
CA VAL A 37 -12.73 -24.38 4.71
C VAL A 37 -12.76 -25.08 6.07
N GLU A 38 -11.83 -25.97 6.35
CA GLU A 38 -11.74 -26.63 7.66
C GLU A 38 -11.43 -25.62 8.78
N ASN A 39 -10.53 -24.66 8.51
CA ASN A 39 -10.25 -23.58 9.46
C ASN A 39 -11.48 -22.72 9.75
N MET A 40 -12.31 -22.45 8.73
CA MET A 40 -13.55 -21.71 8.90
C MET A 40 -14.59 -22.51 9.69
N ILE A 41 -14.78 -23.79 9.38
CA ILE A 41 -15.66 -24.67 10.13
C ILE A 41 -15.22 -24.74 11.60
N GLY A 42 -13.91 -24.86 11.86
CA GLY A 42 -13.37 -24.82 13.22
C GLY A 42 -13.70 -23.54 13.97
N ARG A 43 -13.63 -22.38 13.33
CA ARG A 43 -14.04 -21.08 13.91
C ARG A 43 -15.55 -21.03 14.21
N ILE A 44 -16.39 -21.52 13.31
CA ILE A 44 -17.84 -21.57 13.51
C ILE A 44 -18.16 -22.49 14.68
N GLN A 45 -17.56 -23.67 14.75
CA GLN A 45 -17.76 -24.62 15.87
C GLN A 45 -17.29 -24.05 17.21
N SER A 46 -16.19 -23.29 17.25
CA SER A 46 -15.71 -22.66 18.49
C SER A 46 -16.68 -21.58 19.03
N ASN A 47 -17.48 -20.97 18.15
CA ASN A 47 -18.43 -19.92 18.52
C ASN A 47 -19.86 -20.44 18.76
N SER A 48 -20.26 -21.53 18.08
CA SER A 48 -21.64 -22.02 18.07
C SER A 48 -21.84 -23.37 18.81
N GLY A 49 -20.77 -23.98 19.31
CA GLY A 49 -20.81 -25.28 19.94
C GLY A 49 -20.64 -26.45 18.96
N GLN A 50 -20.86 -27.67 19.46
CA GLN A 50 -20.75 -28.89 18.62
C GLN A 50 -21.87 -28.94 17.58
N MET A 51 -21.47 -29.15 16.33
CA MET A 51 -22.35 -29.29 15.17
C MET A 51 -22.57 -30.78 14.86
N ASP A 52 -23.76 -31.14 14.42
CA ASP A 52 -24.04 -32.49 13.95
C ASP A 52 -23.12 -32.85 12.77
N PRO A 53 -22.58 -34.08 12.69
CA PRO A 53 -21.75 -34.52 11.57
C PRO A 53 -22.38 -34.29 10.19
N ALA A 54 -23.69 -34.47 10.06
CA ALA A 54 -24.43 -34.24 8.81
C ALA A 54 -24.46 -32.74 8.43
N GLU A 55 -24.70 -31.86 9.40
CA GLU A 55 -24.68 -30.40 9.22
C GLU A 55 -23.27 -29.91 8.85
N LYS A 56 -22.24 -30.44 9.51
CA LYS A 56 -20.84 -30.14 9.22
C LYS A 56 -20.47 -30.49 7.78
N GLU A 57 -20.90 -31.66 7.28
CA GLU A 57 -20.60 -32.06 5.90
C GLU A 57 -21.36 -31.21 4.87
N ALA A 58 -22.61 -30.87 5.15
CA ALA A 58 -23.40 -29.96 4.32
C ALA A 58 -22.76 -28.57 4.26
N LEU A 59 -22.30 -28.03 5.41
CA LEU A 59 -21.61 -26.76 5.49
C LEU A 59 -20.26 -26.78 4.72
N ARG A 60 -19.49 -27.86 4.87
CA ARG A 60 -18.24 -28.08 4.13
C ARG A 60 -18.45 -28.01 2.63
N LYS A 61 -19.46 -28.73 2.12
CA LYS A 61 -19.78 -28.73 0.70
C LYS A 61 -20.18 -27.34 0.21
N ASN A 62 -21.06 -26.66 0.94
CA ASN A 62 -21.48 -25.29 0.60
C ASN A 62 -20.31 -24.30 0.56
N LEU A 63 -19.45 -24.33 1.56
CA LEU A 63 -18.27 -23.47 1.61
C LEU A 63 -17.30 -23.73 0.45
N ARG A 64 -17.07 -25.02 0.11
CA ARG A 64 -16.21 -25.38 -1.02
C ARG A 64 -16.76 -24.85 -2.35
N VAL A 65 -18.07 -24.91 -2.56
CA VAL A 65 -18.71 -24.30 -3.75
C VAL A 65 -18.52 -22.80 -3.75
N GLN A 66 -18.80 -22.12 -2.63
CA GLN A 66 -18.74 -20.66 -2.54
C GLN A 66 -17.30 -20.11 -2.70
N PHE A 67 -16.30 -20.82 -2.20
CA PHE A 67 -14.88 -20.46 -2.37
C PHE A 67 -14.27 -20.97 -3.69
N GLY A 68 -15.06 -21.62 -4.56
CA GLY A 68 -14.59 -22.13 -5.84
C GLY A 68 -13.50 -23.20 -5.72
N LEU A 69 -13.56 -24.01 -4.67
CA LEU A 69 -12.60 -25.10 -4.37
C LEU A 69 -13.05 -26.46 -4.92
N GLU A 70 -14.05 -26.46 -5.81
CA GLU A 70 -14.53 -27.70 -6.45
C GLU A 70 -13.79 -27.99 -7.76
N GLY A 71 -13.69 -29.25 -8.07
CA GLY A 71 -13.08 -29.73 -9.30
C GLY A 71 -11.54 -29.78 -9.26
N SER A 72 -10.94 -29.94 -10.44
CA SER A 72 -9.48 -30.00 -10.57
C SER A 72 -8.84 -28.63 -10.33
N LEU A 73 -7.56 -28.60 -9.95
CA LEU A 73 -6.80 -27.35 -9.80
C LEU A 73 -6.84 -26.47 -11.05
N TRP A 74 -6.88 -27.09 -12.22
CA TRP A 74 -7.02 -26.37 -13.49
C TRP A 74 -8.38 -25.70 -13.63
N THR A 75 -9.46 -26.36 -13.28
CA THR A 75 -10.81 -25.81 -13.28
C THR A 75 -10.94 -24.64 -12.31
N GLN A 76 -10.38 -24.79 -11.10
CA GLN A 76 -10.33 -23.72 -10.10
C GLN A 76 -9.53 -22.53 -10.60
N TYR A 77 -8.35 -22.74 -11.21
CA TYR A 77 -7.50 -21.69 -11.75
C TYR A 77 -8.17 -20.91 -12.89
N THR A 78 -8.73 -21.60 -13.86
CA THR A 78 -9.44 -20.93 -14.97
C THR A 78 -10.67 -20.18 -14.50
N SER A 79 -11.43 -20.73 -13.55
CA SER A 79 -12.57 -20.04 -12.92
C SER A 79 -12.12 -18.80 -12.13
N PHE A 80 -11.01 -18.88 -11.40
CA PHE A 80 -10.42 -17.76 -10.67
C PHE A 80 -9.99 -16.64 -11.62
N LEU A 81 -9.32 -16.96 -12.73
CA LEU A 81 -8.97 -15.96 -13.74
C LEU A 81 -10.20 -15.32 -14.38
N TRP A 82 -11.20 -16.14 -14.75
CA TRP A 82 -12.40 -15.64 -15.41
C TRP A 82 -13.24 -14.76 -14.46
N LYS A 83 -13.56 -15.24 -13.27
CA LYS A 83 -14.37 -14.51 -12.31
C LYS A 83 -13.60 -13.32 -11.71
N GLY A 84 -12.39 -13.58 -11.21
CA GLY A 84 -11.62 -12.57 -10.48
C GLY A 84 -11.06 -11.47 -11.40
N MET A 85 -10.46 -11.82 -12.55
CA MET A 85 -9.81 -10.82 -13.41
C MET A 85 -10.76 -10.14 -14.40
N LEU A 86 -11.75 -10.87 -14.95
CA LEU A 86 -12.63 -10.30 -15.97
C LEU A 86 -13.94 -9.75 -15.39
N HIS A 87 -14.45 -10.34 -14.31
CA HIS A 87 -15.70 -9.92 -13.69
C HIS A 87 -15.53 -9.24 -12.34
N PHE A 88 -14.29 -9.16 -11.82
CA PHE A 88 -13.98 -8.62 -10.49
C PHE A 88 -14.77 -9.29 -9.34
N ASP A 89 -15.21 -10.54 -9.57
CA ASP A 89 -15.86 -11.35 -8.56
C ASP A 89 -14.81 -12.21 -7.84
N PHE A 90 -14.42 -11.76 -6.64
CA PHE A 90 -13.43 -12.42 -5.80
C PHE A 90 -14.05 -13.41 -4.80
N GLY A 91 -15.38 -13.56 -4.83
CA GLY A 91 -16.12 -14.40 -3.91
C GLY A 91 -16.21 -13.85 -2.47
N PRO A 92 -16.66 -14.64 -1.50
CA PRO A 92 -16.77 -14.24 -0.10
C PRO A 92 -15.41 -14.19 0.60
N SER A 93 -15.30 -13.32 1.60
CA SER A 93 -14.09 -13.16 2.41
C SER A 93 -13.92 -14.33 3.39
N LEU A 94 -12.73 -14.92 3.44
CA LEU A 94 -12.38 -15.93 4.45
C LEU A 94 -12.32 -15.38 5.89
N MET A 95 -12.04 -14.09 6.03
CA MET A 95 -11.94 -13.44 7.35
C MET A 95 -13.24 -12.85 7.84
N SER A 96 -14.07 -12.35 6.93
CA SER A 96 -15.31 -11.62 7.22
C SER A 96 -16.50 -12.28 6.53
N PHE A 97 -16.55 -13.61 6.51
CA PHE A 97 -17.65 -14.37 5.93
C PHE A 97 -18.99 -13.98 6.57
N PRO A 98 -20.10 -13.80 5.82
CA PRO A 98 -20.26 -14.06 4.38
C PRO A 98 -20.00 -12.84 3.45
N THR A 99 -19.39 -11.76 3.94
CA THR A 99 -19.21 -10.52 3.19
C THR A 99 -18.38 -10.74 1.92
N PRO A 100 -18.83 -10.29 0.72
CA PRO A 100 -18.05 -10.36 -0.50
C PRO A 100 -16.75 -9.53 -0.39
N VAL A 101 -15.65 -10.05 -0.96
CA VAL A 101 -14.36 -9.32 -0.99
C VAL A 101 -14.49 -7.99 -1.74
N GLY A 102 -15.32 -7.96 -2.81
CA GLY A 102 -15.58 -6.74 -3.57
C GLY A 102 -16.12 -5.60 -2.71
N ASP A 103 -17.06 -5.88 -1.82
CA ASP A 103 -17.66 -4.88 -0.92
C ASP A 103 -16.64 -4.35 0.08
N ILE A 104 -15.79 -5.23 0.61
CA ILE A 104 -14.68 -4.84 1.49
C ILE A 104 -13.71 -3.90 0.74
N LEU A 105 -13.33 -4.28 -0.48
CA LEU A 105 -12.44 -3.46 -1.31
C LEU A 105 -13.06 -2.08 -1.61
N MET A 106 -14.30 -2.04 -2.06
CA MET A 106 -14.99 -0.77 -2.36
C MET A 106 -15.15 0.13 -1.14
N THR A 107 -15.30 -0.45 0.05
CA THR A 107 -15.40 0.29 1.30
C THR A 107 -14.06 0.91 1.71
N TYR A 108 -12.95 0.16 1.62
CA TYR A 108 -11.67 0.61 2.16
C TYR A 108 -10.73 1.23 1.12
N LEU A 109 -10.90 0.93 -0.17
CA LEU A 109 -10.06 1.44 -1.24
C LEU A 109 -10.02 2.98 -1.30
N PRO A 110 -11.15 3.72 -1.18
CA PRO A 110 -11.12 5.18 -1.20
C PRO A 110 -10.24 5.79 -0.10
N TYR A 111 -10.27 5.22 1.11
CA TYR A 111 -9.43 5.68 2.23
C TYR A 111 -7.95 5.40 1.98
N THR A 112 -7.64 4.22 1.45
CA THR A 112 -6.26 3.83 1.12
C THR A 112 -5.69 4.69 0.01
N VAL A 113 -6.47 4.93 -1.05
CA VAL A 113 -6.07 5.78 -2.18
C VAL A 113 -5.92 7.23 -1.71
N GLY A 114 -6.88 7.75 -0.95
CA GLY A 114 -6.84 9.10 -0.41
C GLY A 114 -5.61 9.34 0.47
N LEU A 115 -5.35 8.44 1.41
CA LEU A 115 -4.18 8.50 2.28
C LEU A 115 -2.87 8.43 1.48
N SER A 116 -2.74 7.42 0.61
CA SER A 116 -1.52 7.18 -0.15
C SER A 116 -1.23 8.31 -1.14
N LEU A 117 -2.24 8.80 -1.85
CA LEU A 117 -2.09 9.90 -2.81
C LEU A 117 -1.67 11.19 -2.11
N THR A 118 -2.38 11.56 -1.03
CA THR A 118 -2.08 12.77 -0.26
C THR A 118 -0.68 12.73 0.33
N THR A 119 -0.31 11.63 0.97
CA THR A 119 1.03 11.49 1.59
C THR A 119 2.14 11.43 0.54
N THR A 120 1.92 10.79 -0.61
CA THR A 120 2.90 10.77 -1.71
C THR A 120 3.13 12.16 -2.29
N ILE A 121 2.06 12.92 -2.55
CA ILE A 121 2.18 14.30 -3.04
C ILE A 121 2.91 15.18 -2.01
N LEU A 122 2.55 15.08 -0.74
CA LEU A 122 3.22 15.84 0.31
C LEU A 122 4.70 15.43 0.45
N ALA A 123 5.01 14.15 0.43
CA ALA A 123 6.39 13.66 0.46
C ALA A 123 7.20 14.15 -0.73
N TRP A 124 6.59 14.16 -1.92
CA TRP A 124 7.19 14.69 -3.14
C TRP A 124 7.49 16.18 -3.03
N ILE A 125 6.52 16.99 -2.59
CA ILE A 125 6.71 18.45 -2.43
C ILE A 125 7.79 18.73 -1.38
N ILE A 126 7.65 18.17 -0.19
CA ILE A 126 8.56 18.42 0.94
C ILE A 126 9.98 17.92 0.59
N GLY A 127 10.08 16.70 0.08
CA GLY A 127 11.35 16.08 -0.24
C GLY A 127 12.12 16.82 -1.33
N ASN A 128 11.44 17.20 -2.42
CA ASN A 128 12.07 18.00 -3.49
C ASN A 128 12.48 19.38 -3.01
N PHE A 129 11.65 20.06 -2.22
CA PHE A 129 11.99 21.38 -1.69
C PHE A 129 13.23 21.31 -0.79
N ILE A 130 13.27 20.38 0.15
CA ILE A 130 14.42 20.18 1.05
C ILE A 130 15.66 19.75 0.24
N GLY A 131 15.49 18.83 -0.71
CA GLY A 131 16.59 18.34 -1.58
C GLY A 131 17.17 19.46 -2.45
N LEU A 132 16.33 20.31 -3.04
CA LEU A 132 16.73 21.47 -3.81
C LEU A 132 17.59 22.42 -2.97
N LEU A 133 17.09 22.81 -1.80
CA LEU A 133 17.84 23.68 -0.89
C LEU A 133 19.17 23.06 -0.45
N ALA A 134 19.19 21.73 -0.22
CA ALA A 134 20.40 21.04 0.17
C ALA A 134 21.45 20.94 -0.95
N GLY A 135 21.02 20.84 -2.21
CA GLY A 135 21.92 20.78 -3.37
C GLY A 135 22.57 22.13 -3.70
N PHE A 136 21.81 23.22 -3.61
CA PHE A 136 22.33 24.57 -3.88
C PHE A 136 23.05 25.24 -2.70
N ARG A 137 22.88 24.74 -1.46
CA ARG A 137 23.47 25.40 -0.28
C ARG A 137 25.00 25.26 -0.23
N LYS A 138 25.66 26.39 0.13
CA LYS A 138 27.11 26.46 0.39
C LYS A 138 27.53 25.63 1.64
N ASN A 139 26.65 25.38 2.58
CA ASN A 139 26.94 24.57 3.78
C ASN A 139 26.96 23.09 3.47
N LYS A 140 28.09 22.59 2.96
CA LYS A 140 28.29 21.18 2.62
C LYS A 140 28.14 20.22 3.81
N ARG A 141 28.34 20.68 5.07
CA ARG A 141 28.19 19.83 6.26
C ARG A 141 26.72 19.52 6.55
N ALA A 142 25.86 20.54 6.61
CA ALA A 142 24.42 20.35 6.83
C ALA A 142 23.78 19.52 5.72
N SER A 143 24.18 19.77 4.46
CA SER A 143 23.70 19.00 3.31
C SER A 143 24.12 17.52 3.38
N LYS A 144 25.36 17.21 3.84
CA LYS A 144 25.83 15.83 4.03
C LYS A 144 25.12 15.12 5.19
N ILE A 145 24.87 15.83 6.30
CA ILE A 145 24.12 15.27 7.43
C ILE A 145 22.70 14.91 7.01
N LEU A 146 22.02 15.82 6.31
CA LEU A 146 20.66 15.58 5.80
C LEU A 146 20.61 14.37 4.87
N GLU A 147 21.57 14.25 3.95
CA GLU A 147 21.68 13.11 3.05
C GLU A 147 21.93 11.81 3.83
N GLY A 148 22.83 11.82 4.80
CA GLY A 148 23.11 10.67 5.66
C GLY A 148 21.86 10.21 6.41
N ILE A 149 21.09 11.15 6.98
CA ILE A 149 19.81 10.84 7.63
C ILE A 149 18.83 10.24 6.62
N ALA A 150 18.68 10.82 5.45
CA ALA A 150 17.77 10.34 4.41
C ALA A 150 18.16 8.93 3.95
N ILE A 151 19.47 8.65 3.72
CA ILE A 151 19.97 7.33 3.33
C ILE A 151 19.71 6.28 4.42
N CYS A 152 19.83 6.64 5.69
CA CYS A 152 19.57 5.72 6.80
C CYS A 152 18.09 5.41 6.97
N ILE A 153 17.22 6.38 6.70
CA ILE A 153 15.78 6.27 7.00
C ILE A 153 14.99 5.66 5.84
N TYR A 154 15.26 6.05 4.60
CA TYR A 154 14.41 5.67 3.47
C TYR A 154 14.31 4.14 3.20
N PRO A 155 15.32 3.30 3.49
CA PRO A 155 15.21 1.86 3.28
C PRO A 155 14.36 1.13 4.32
N ILE A 156 14.02 1.80 5.44
CA ILE A 156 13.21 1.20 6.50
C ILE A 156 11.78 0.97 5.98
N PRO A 157 11.22 -0.26 6.09
CA PRO A 157 9.84 -0.49 5.72
C PRO A 157 8.89 0.39 6.55
N TYR A 158 7.99 1.11 5.89
CA TYR A 158 7.09 2.09 6.53
C TYR A 158 6.23 1.48 7.64
N PHE A 159 5.85 0.20 7.53
CA PHE A 159 5.05 -0.47 8.56
C PHE A 159 5.79 -0.60 9.90
N ILE A 160 7.13 -0.74 9.89
CA ILE A 160 7.93 -0.78 11.13
C ILE A 160 7.83 0.56 11.87
N VAL A 161 7.99 1.66 11.14
CA VAL A 161 7.85 3.00 11.72
C VAL A 161 6.40 3.23 12.18
N ALA A 162 5.42 2.79 11.40
CA ALA A 162 4.01 2.89 11.78
C ALA A 162 3.73 2.14 13.09
N LEU A 163 4.26 0.93 13.28
CA LEU A 163 4.13 0.16 14.51
C LEU A 163 4.81 0.88 15.71
N ILE A 164 6.01 1.42 15.52
CA ILE A 164 6.71 2.17 16.56
C ILE A 164 5.89 3.40 16.98
N LEU A 165 5.39 4.16 16.00
CA LEU A 165 4.53 5.32 16.27
C LEU A 165 3.24 4.91 16.99
N GLN A 166 2.63 3.80 16.58
CA GLN A 166 1.43 3.26 17.24
C GLN A 166 1.71 2.87 18.69
N VAL A 167 2.82 2.18 18.96
CA VAL A 167 3.20 1.81 20.33
C VAL A 167 3.43 3.07 21.19
N ILE A 168 4.17 4.04 20.68
CA ILE A 168 4.48 5.25 21.43
C ILE A 168 3.24 6.14 21.63
N PHE A 169 2.59 6.53 20.54
CA PHE A 169 1.57 7.57 20.57
C PHE A 169 0.14 7.05 20.83
N ALA A 170 -0.16 5.81 20.47
CA ALA A 170 -1.47 5.23 20.74
C ALA A 170 -1.49 4.40 22.02
N PHE A 171 -0.48 3.53 22.25
CA PHE A 171 -0.49 2.64 23.41
C PHE A 171 0.09 3.31 24.68
N LEU A 172 1.30 3.90 24.61
CA LEU A 172 1.95 4.47 25.79
C LEU A 172 1.40 5.84 26.17
N LEU A 173 1.21 6.72 25.21
CA LEU A 173 0.77 8.10 25.44
C LEU A 173 -0.76 8.27 25.36
N GLY A 174 -1.50 7.35 24.75
CA GLY A 174 -2.95 7.42 24.61
C GLY A 174 -3.45 8.61 23.76
N TRP A 175 -2.57 9.23 22.94
CA TRP A 175 -2.96 10.39 22.12
C TRP A 175 -3.82 10.02 20.90
N PHE A 176 -3.65 8.81 20.39
CA PHE A 176 -4.36 8.30 19.22
C PHE A 176 -5.04 6.98 19.56
N PRO A 177 -6.11 6.60 18.82
CA PRO A 177 -6.74 5.31 18.99
C PRO A 177 -5.81 4.18 18.53
N LEU A 178 -5.85 3.03 19.22
CA LEU A 178 -5.10 1.83 18.83
C LEU A 178 -5.54 1.26 17.49
N GLN A 179 -6.82 1.41 17.17
CA GLN A 179 -7.38 1.04 15.88
C GLN A 179 -7.90 2.28 15.16
N ALA A 180 -7.62 2.38 13.87
CA ALA A 180 -8.13 3.46 13.04
C ALA A 180 -9.65 3.31 12.89
N THR A 181 -10.41 3.97 13.77
CA THR A 181 -11.87 3.97 13.73
C THR A 181 -12.36 5.25 13.07
N ILE A 182 -12.98 5.12 11.91
CA ILE A 182 -13.65 6.22 11.21
C ILE A 182 -15.10 6.22 11.66
N ILE A 183 -15.53 7.28 12.33
CA ILE A 183 -16.90 7.44 12.80
C ILE A 183 -17.76 7.90 11.62
N GLN A 184 -18.62 7.02 11.13
CA GLN A 184 -19.61 7.38 10.13
C GLN A 184 -20.75 8.16 10.83
N SER A 185 -20.64 9.48 10.87
CA SER A 185 -21.62 10.37 11.48
C SER A 185 -22.36 11.17 10.42
N ALA A 186 -23.62 11.53 10.71
CA ALA A 186 -24.36 12.48 9.91
C ALA A 186 -23.75 13.89 9.95
N ASP A 187 -23.02 14.22 11.02
CA ASP A 187 -22.24 15.45 11.12
C ASP A 187 -20.92 15.32 10.38
N PHE A 188 -20.79 16.11 9.31
CA PHE A 188 -19.61 16.12 8.45
C PHE A 188 -18.32 16.50 9.22
N ALA A 189 -18.39 17.41 10.19
CA ALA A 189 -17.22 17.82 10.97
C ALA A 189 -16.69 16.67 11.82
N THR A 190 -17.56 15.93 12.47
CA THR A 190 -17.21 14.73 13.27
C THR A 190 -16.62 13.63 12.39
N TYR A 191 -17.19 13.40 11.21
CA TYR A 191 -16.63 12.44 10.24
C TYR A 191 -15.21 12.82 9.83
N ILE A 192 -14.98 14.07 9.39
CA ILE A 192 -13.66 14.54 8.95
C ILE A 192 -12.64 14.52 10.10
N ALA A 193 -13.03 14.95 11.29
CA ALA A 193 -12.14 14.91 12.45
C ALA A 193 -11.69 13.48 12.78
N SER A 194 -12.61 12.51 12.74
CA SER A 194 -12.27 11.10 12.96
C SER A 194 -11.36 10.54 11.86
N LEU A 195 -11.62 10.89 10.59
CA LEU A 195 -10.81 10.50 9.44
C LEU A 195 -9.39 11.04 9.56
N ILE A 196 -9.22 12.32 9.86
CA ILE A 196 -7.91 12.94 10.05
C ILE A 196 -7.18 12.27 11.20
N LYS A 197 -7.83 12.12 12.36
CA LYS A 197 -7.22 11.49 13.54
C LYS A 197 -6.76 10.06 13.27
N ALA A 198 -7.55 9.27 12.55
CA ALA A 198 -7.21 7.92 12.14
C ALA A 198 -6.04 7.86 11.14
N SER A 199 -5.88 8.92 10.33
CA SER A 199 -4.89 8.97 9.25
C SER A 199 -3.52 9.51 9.69
N ILE A 200 -3.41 10.22 10.82
CA ILE A 200 -2.16 10.92 11.23
C ILE A 200 -0.98 9.96 11.37
N LEU A 201 -1.10 8.90 12.17
CA LEU A 201 0.03 7.99 12.40
C LEU A 201 0.49 7.27 11.13
N PRO A 202 -0.41 6.67 10.32
CA PRO A 202 0.00 6.11 9.02
C PRO A 202 0.57 7.17 8.07
N ALA A 203 -0.02 8.38 8.01
CA ALA A 203 0.48 9.45 7.17
C ALA A 203 1.90 9.87 7.55
N VAL A 204 2.17 10.06 8.84
CA VAL A 204 3.50 10.42 9.34
C VAL A 204 4.52 9.35 9.01
N SER A 205 4.19 8.06 9.16
CA SER A 205 5.12 6.98 8.80
C SER A 205 5.48 6.97 7.32
N ILE A 206 4.50 7.17 6.44
CA ILE A 206 4.72 7.24 4.98
C ILE A 206 5.52 8.49 4.61
N LEU A 207 5.19 9.65 5.20
CA LEU A 207 5.88 10.92 4.94
C LEU A 207 7.35 10.87 5.37
N LEU A 208 7.64 10.38 6.59
CA LEU A 208 9.01 10.29 7.10
C LEU A 208 9.94 9.50 6.18
N LEU A 209 9.44 8.38 5.66
CA LEU A 209 10.25 7.51 4.81
C LEU A 209 10.20 7.92 3.33
N GLY A 210 9.02 8.32 2.87
CA GLY A 210 8.82 8.73 1.47
C GLY A 210 9.62 9.98 1.09
N THR A 211 9.77 10.94 1.99
CA THR A 211 10.55 12.16 1.73
C THR A 211 12.04 11.88 1.52
N GLY A 212 12.60 10.85 2.15
CA GLY A 212 14.04 10.51 2.07
C GLY A 212 14.50 10.29 0.63
N TRP A 213 13.76 9.50 -0.14
CA TRP A 213 14.06 9.26 -1.56
C TRP A 213 14.07 10.53 -2.40
N TRP A 214 13.05 11.39 -2.22
CA TRP A 214 12.92 12.65 -2.94
C TRP A 214 14.01 13.65 -2.57
N ILE A 215 14.43 13.69 -1.29
CA ILE A 215 15.54 14.52 -0.82
C ILE A 215 16.84 14.12 -1.53
N ILE A 216 17.17 12.82 -1.55
CA ILE A 216 18.41 12.31 -2.16
C ILE A 216 18.42 12.61 -3.66
N SER A 217 17.32 12.29 -4.35
CA SER A 217 17.20 12.46 -5.79
C SER A 217 17.30 13.93 -6.20
N MET A 218 16.58 14.81 -5.53
CA MET A 218 16.56 16.23 -5.86
C MET A 218 17.85 16.94 -5.47
N LYS A 219 18.46 16.57 -4.34
CA LYS A 219 19.79 17.05 -3.95
C LYS A 219 20.85 16.70 -4.98
N SER A 220 20.87 15.48 -5.46
CA SER A 220 21.80 15.03 -6.50
C SER A 220 21.61 15.82 -7.80
N LEU A 221 20.35 15.96 -8.24
CA LEU A 221 20.00 16.70 -9.45
C LEU A 221 20.38 18.18 -9.34
N SER A 222 19.98 18.85 -8.26
CA SER A 222 20.27 20.27 -8.07
C SER A 222 21.76 20.56 -7.88
N GLY A 223 22.49 19.64 -7.24
CA GLY A 223 23.95 19.73 -7.11
C GLY A 223 24.65 19.63 -8.46
N ALA A 224 24.27 18.66 -9.31
CA ALA A 224 24.79 18.54 -10.66
C ALA A 224 24.46 19.75 -11.52
N THR A 225 23.22 20.24 -11.46
CA THR A 225 22.80 21.46 -12.20
C THR A 225 23.56 22.70 -11.76
N ALA A 226 23.94 22.81 -10.47
CA ALA A 226 24.70 23.94 -9.96
C ALA A 226 26.14 24.03 -10.53
N GLU A 227 26.66 22.94 -11.07
CA GLU A 227 27.99 22.84 -11.67
C GLU A 227 27.96 22.97 -13.22
N GLU A 228 26.78 23.09 -13.83
CA GLU A 228 26.62 23.26 -15.27
C GLU A 228 27.14 24.62 -15.77
N ASP A 229 27.69 24.65 -16.98
CA ASP A 229 28.32 25.82 -17.58
C ASP A 229 27.42 27.05 -17.62
N PHE A 230 26.13 26.88 -17.86
CA PHE A 230 25.21 28.01 -17.90
C PHE A 230 25.01 28.66 -16.52
N VAL A 231 25.10 27.89 -15.43
CA VAL A 231 25.03 28.42 -14.06
C VAL A 231 26.31 29.16 -13.73
N LEU A 232 27.47 28.62 -14.10
CA LEU A 232 28.78 29.26 -13.94
C LEU A 232 28.82 30.56 -14.75
N TYR A 233 28.35 30.56 -15.99
CA TYR A 233 28.26 31.76 -16.82
C TYR A 233 27.37 32.82 -16.21
N ALA A 234 26.21 32.45 -15.68
CA ALA A 234 25.32 33.37 -14.99
C ALA A 234 25.99 34.01 -13.77
N ARG A 235 26.72 33.23 -12.97
CA ARG A 235 27.50 33.74 -11.82
C ARG A 235 28.60 34.73 -12.25
N TYR A 236 29.35 34.42 -13.32
CA TYR A 236 30.42 35.33 -13.85
C TYR A 236 29.82 36.62 -14.38
N ARG A 237 28.54 36.64 -14.80
CA ARG A 237 27.84 37.88 -15.20
C ARG A 237 27.28 38.68 -14.01
N GLY A 238 27.53 38.23 -12.78
CA GLY A 238 27.09 38.95 -11.58
C GLY A 238 25.62 38.76 -11.21
N LEU A 239 24.95 37.71 -11.78
CA LEU A 239 23.60 37.38 -11.35
C LEU A 239 23.64 36.79 -9.93
N SER A 240 22.74 37.29 -9.09
CA SER A 240 22.61 36.88 -7.68
C SER A 240 22.12 35.41 -7.59
N GLU A 241 22.60 34.70 -6.57
CA GLU A 241 22.11 33.37 -6.19
C GLU A 241 20.79 33.48 -5.42
N GLY A 242 19.89 34.37 -5.80
CA GLY A 242 18.63 34.66 -5.12
C GLY A 242 17.54 33.61 -5.30
#